data_6be459103880960ab359454eb7f7b542
#
_entry.id   6be459103880960ab359454eb7f7b542
#
_cell.length_a   1.000
_cell.length_b   1.000
_cell.length_c   1.000
_cell.angle_alpha   90.00
_cell.angle_beta   90.00
_cell.angle_gamma   90.00
#
_symmetry.space_group_name_H-M   'P 1'
#
loop_
_entity.id
_entity.type
_entity.pdbx_description
1 polymer ?
#
loop_
_entity_poly.entity_id
_entity_poly.type
_entity_poly.pdbx_seq_one_letter_code
_entity_poly.pdbx_strand_id
1 'polypeptide(L)'
;MPESLILDADAALWSVEPADVAGRHLLLLLHGYGADEHDLYGLREHLPDTLAVVSLAAPLTPPWPMPGRSWYPIDGLDGRDPSHVTAAAQAVIAWVDAHAPSAASVGLLGFSQGGAVSLQALRLDPRRFAYAVNLSGYVTPGDLPRDAELAEAEPPVFWGRGTNDDVIPAALVEHTTQWLPDHVDLSGRVYPGLTHSVSEQELADVRVFLEKRLADAAPPPAPEDSGDRG
;
A
#
# COMPACT_ATOMS: atom_id res chain seq x y z
N MET A 1 16.26 19.44 -5.48
CA MET A 1 15.05 18.86 -4.87
C MET A 1 14.18 18.40 -6.03
N PRO A 2 13.68 17.16 -6.06
CA PRO A 2 12.74 16.77 -7.10
C PRO A 2 11.52 17.71 -7.04
N GLU A 3 10.93 18.00 -8.21
CA GLU A 3 9.68 18.77 -8.28
C GLU A 3 8.60 18.06 -7.48
N SER A 4 7.74 18.83 -6.81
CA SER A 4 6.59 18.27 -6.07
C SER A 4 5.65 17.59 -7.06
N LEU A 5 5.49 16.27 -6.91
CA LEU A 5 4.55 15.50 -7.73
C LEU A 5 3.12 15.78 -7.27
N ILE A 6 2.21 15.89 -8.23
CA ILE A 6 0.77 16.06 -7.98
C ILE A 6 0.05 14.90 -8.63
N LEU A 7 -0.81 14.23 -7.86
CA LEU A 7 -1.67 13.17 -8.37
C LEU A 7 -2.96 13.78 -8.92
N ASP A 8 -3.35 13.30 -10.10
CA ASP A 8 -4.61 13.71 -10.74
C ASP A 8 -5.80 13.04 -10.03
N ALA A 9 -6.58 13.84 -9.32
CA ALA A 9 -7.74 13.34 -8.59
C ALA A 9 -8.87 12.88 -9.51
N ASP A 10 -8.98 13.46 -10.71
CA ASP A 10 -10.02 13.11 -11.68
C ASP A 10 -9.74 11.76 -12.36
N ALA A 11 -8.48 11.31 -12.34
CA ALA A 11 -8.08 9.99 -12.82
C ALA A 11 -8.28 8.88 -11.78
N ALA A 12 -8.60 9.20 -10.52
CA ALA A 12 -8.79 8.20 -9.48
C ALA A 12 -10.09 7.40 -9.68
N LEU A 13 -10.00 6.07 -9.54
CA LEU A 13 -11.16 5.16 -9.62
C LEU A 13 -11.69 4.84 -8.23
N TRP A 14 -12.92 5.23 -7.95
CA TRP A 14 -13.56 5.04 -6.67
C TRP A 14 -14.59 3.89 -6.70
N SER A 15 -14.64 3.07 -5.65
CA SER A 15 -15.69 2.05 -5.48
C SER A 15 -17.00 2.61 -4.88
N VAL A 16 -16.93 3.80 -4.32
CA VAL A 16 -18.06 4.57 -3.76
C VAL A 16 -17.92 6.02 -4.20
N GLU A 17 -18.96 6.82 -4.11
CA GLU A 17 -18.81 8.27 -4.34
C GLU A 17 -17.84 8.88 -3.32
N PRO A 18 -16.95 9.81 -3.70
CA PRO A 18 -15.99 10.43 -2.79
C PRO A 18 -16.63 11.05 -1.54
N ALA A 19 -17.86 11.57 -1.67
CA ALA A 19 -18.63 12.14 -0.55
C ALA A 19 -19.04 11.08 0.48
N ASP A 20 -19.11 9.79 0.09
CA ASP A 20 -19.53 8.68 0.94
C ASP A 20 -18.37 7.99 1.68
N VAL A 21 -17.15 8.53 1.57
CA VAL A 21 -15.94 7.99 2.23
C VAL A 21 -15.92 8.34 3.73
N ALA A 22 -16.62 9.39 4.13
CA ALA A 22 -16.64 9.82 5.52
C ALA A 22 -17.08 8.70 6.48
N GLY A 23 -16.25 8.42 7.47
CA GLY A 23 -16.50 7.37 8.46
C GLY A 23 -16.29 5.94 7.96
N ARG A 24 -15.85 5.72 6.72
CA ARG A 24 -15.50 4.41 6.17
C ARG A 24 -14.01 4.12 6.29
N HIS A 25 -13.66 2.83 6.31
CA HIS A 25 -12.30 2.37 6.12
C HIS A 25 -11.97 2.43 4.64
N LEU A 26 -10.94 3.21 4.29
CA LEU A 26 -10.50 3.44 2.91
C LEU A 26 -9.24 2.63 2.61
N LEU A 27 -9.20 1.96 1.47
CA LEU A 27 -8.01 1.29 0.93
C LEU A 27 -7.57 1.97 -0.36
N LEU A 28 -6.35 2.49 -0.38
CA LEU A 28 -5.71 3.01 -1.58
C LEU A 28 -4.99 1.90 -2.33
N LEU A 29 -5.20 1.82 -3.64
CA LEU A 29 -4.50 0.90 -4.55
C LEU A 29 -3.46 1.67 -5.35
N LEU A 30 -2.20 1.21 -5.32
CA LEU A 30 -1.06 1.81 -5.99
C LEU A 30 -0.46 0.79 -6.97
N HIS A 31 -0.69 0.99 -8.25
CA HIS A 31 -0.31 0.05 -9.32
C HIS A 31 1.21 -0.06 -9.54
N GLY A 32 1.65 -1.06 -10.30
CA GLY A 32 3.04 -1.26 -10.69
C GLY A 32 3.52 -0.32 -11.81
N TYR A 33 4.83 -0.34 -12.09
CA TYR A 33 5.44 0.39 -13.20
C TYR A 33 4.87 -0.07 -14.54
N GLY A 34 4.46 0.88 -15.38
CA GLY A 34 3.92 0.58 -16.71
C GLY A 34 2.44 0.15 -16.73
N ALA A 35 1.80 0.05 -15.58
CA ALA A 35 0.35 -0.14 -15.42
C ALA A 35 -0.37 1.20 -15.23
N ASP A 36 -1.65 1.16 -14.88
CA ASP A 36 -2.47 2.32 -14.60
C ASP A 36 -3.47 2.06 -13.45
N GLU A 37 -4.35 2.99 -13.18
CA GLU A 37 -5.36 2.92 -12.12
C GLU A 37 -6.37 1.78 -12.27
N HIS A 38 -6.52 1.19 -13.45
CA HIS A 38 -7.46 0.08 -13.69
C HIS A 38 -6.89 -1.27 -13.27
N ASP A 39 -5.56 -1.42 -13.25
CA ASP A 39 -4.87 -2.69 -13.02
C ASP A 39 -5.28 -3.32 -11.67
N LEU A 40 -4.95 -2.69 -10.55
CA LEU A 40 -5.31 -3.21 -9.23
C LEU A 40 -6.80 -3.02 -8.89
N TYR A 41 -7.48 -2.07 -9.54
CA TYR A 41 -8.92 -1.88 -9.34
C TYR A 41 -9.73 -3.11 -9.74
N GLY A 42 -9.25 -3.89 -10.71
CA GLY A 42 -9.81 -5.17 -11.09
C GLY A 42 -9.80 -6.23 -9.97
N LEU A 43 -8.88 -6.10 -8.99
CA LEU A 43 -8.79 -7.01 -7.84
C LEU A 43 -9.82 -6.75 -6.74
N ARG A 44 -10.63 -5.70 -6.87
CA ARG A 44 -11.62 -5.28 -5.85
C ARG A 44 -12.54 -6.41 -5.40
N GLU A 45 -12.92 -7.31 -6.30
CA GLU A 45 -13.81 -8.45 -5.99
C GLU A 45 -13.20 -9.46 -4.99
N HIS A 46 -11.88 -9.45 -4.84
CA HIS A 46 -11.15 -10.28 -3.88
C HIS A 46 -10.97 -9.58 -2.51
N LEU A 47 -11.31 -8.30 -2.39
CA LEU A 47 -11.16 -7.52 -1.17
C LEU A 47 -12.44 -7.58 -0.32
N PRO A 48 -12.39 -7.27 1.00
CA PRO A 48 -13.58 -7.17 1.84
C PRO A 48 -14.56 -6.10 1.34
N ASP A 49 -15.84 -6.43 1.19
CA ASP A 49 -16.89 -5.54 0.64
C ASP A 49 -17.18 -4.30 1.53
N THR A 50 -16.75 -4.34 2.79
CA THR A 50 -16.91 -3.22 3.74
C THR A 50 -15.93 -2.09 3.52
N LEU A 51 -14.86 -2.30 2.74
CA LEU A 51 -13.90 -1.28 2.40
C LEU A 51 -14.44 -0.34 1.32
N ALA A 52 -14.24 0.95 1.51
CA ALA A 52 -14.18 1.87 0.39
C ALA A 52 -12.81 1.71 -0.28
N VAL A 53 -12.77 1.61 -1.60
CA VAL A 53 -11.52 1.41 -2.37
C VAL A 53 -11.34 2.57 -3.33
N VAL A 54 -10.11 3.08 -3.42
CA VAL A 54 -9.70 4.04 -4.43
C VAL A 54 -8.41 3.60 -5.08
N SER A 55 -8.38 3.57 -6.41
CA SER A 55 -7.17 3.29 -7.19
C SER A 55 -6.62 4.57 -7.78
N LEU A 56 -5.36 4.88 -7.49
CA LEU A 56 -4.71 6.12 -7.90
C LEU A 56 -3.90 5.93 -9.17
N ALA A 57 -3.95 6.92 -10.04
CA ALA A 57 -3.10 7.03 -11.22
C ALA A 57 -1.75 7.64 -10.83
N ALA A 58 -0.65 6.94 -11.12
CA ALA A 58 0.70 7.47 -10.90
C ALA A 58 0.98 8.69 -11.80
N PRO A 59 1.77 9.68 -11.33
CA PRO A 59 1.85 11.00 -11.98
C PRO A 59 2.73 11.05 -13.23
N LEU A 60 3.62 10.07 -13.42
CA LEU A 60 4.62 10.11 -14.48
C LEU A 60 4.27 9.16 -15.62
N THR A 61 4.75 9.50 -16.82
CA THR A 61 4.74 8.60 -17.98
C THR A 61 6.14 7.96 -18.09
N PRO A 62 6.26 6.63 -18.10
CA PRO A 62 7.55 5.97 -18.29
C PRO A 62 8.08 6.22 -19.71
N PRO A 63 9.44 6.11 -19.92
CA PRO A 63 10.01 6.25 -21.25
C PRO A 63 9.50 5.17 -22.21
N TRP A 64 9.30 5.55 -23.48
CA TRP A 64 8.96 4.62 -24.54
C TRP A 64 10.01 3.48 -24.63
N PRO A 65 9.64 2.20 -24.84
CA PRO A 65 8.31 1.70 -25.28
C PRO A 65 7.36 1.28 -24.13
N MET A 66 7.66 1.58 -22.87
CA MET A 66 6.84 1.19 -21.75
C MET A 66 5.50 1.95 -21.75
N PRO A 67 4.34 1.26 -21.73
CA PRO A 67 3.03 1.89 -21.64
C PRO A 67 2.74 2.39 -20.23
N GLY A 68 1.55 2.94 -20.01
CA GLY A 68 0.97 3.24 -18.72
C GLY A 68 1.66 4.36 -17.96
N ARG A 69 1.73 4.22 -16.65
CA ARG A 69 2.17 5.25 -15.71
C ARG A 69 3.29 4.76 -14.80
N SER A 70 3.92 5.68 -14.08
CA SER A 70 5.04 5.42 -13.17
C SER A 70 4.98 6.34 -11.96
N TRP A 71 5.27 5.82 -10.77
CA TRP A 71 5.37 6.59 -9.55
C TRP A 71 6.69 7.36 -9.48
N TYR A 72 7.76 6.77 -9.96
CA TYR A 72 9.09 7.35 -10.01
C TYR A 72 9.91 6.74 -11.15
N PRO A 73 10.93 7.47 -11.66
CA PRO A 73 11.81 6.94 -12.70
C PRO A 73 12.57 5.69 -12.23
N ILE A 74 12.80 4.76 -13.17
CA ILE A 74 13.69 3.62 -12.99
C ILE A 74 14.76 3.73 -14.08
N ASP A 75 16.00 4.01 -13.69
CA ASP A 75 17.14 4.15 -14.61
C ASP A 75 17.92 2.84 -14.68
N GLY A 76 17.67 2.04 -15.72
CA GLY A 76 18.25 0.70 -15.86
C GLY A 76 17.71 -0.30 -14.84
N LEU A 77 18.50 -1.36 -14.51
CA LEU A 77 18.05 -2.43 -13.62
C LEU A 77 18.06 -2.02 -12.14
N ASP A 78 19.00 -1.17 -11.73
CA ASP A 78 19.26 -0.84 -10.31
C ASP A 78 19.03 0.64 -9.96
N GLY A 79 18.71 1.48 -10.95
CA GLY A 79 18.61 2.95 -10.79
C GLY A 79 17.30 3.40 -10.17
N ARG A 80 17.07 3.09 -8.89
CA ARG A 80 15.93 3.57 -8.10
C ARG A 80 16.43 4.57 -7.06
N ASP A 81 16.36 5.86 -7.40
CA ASP A 81 16.75 6.93 -6.47
C ASP A 81 15.74 7.02 -5.31
N PRO A 82 16.18 6.84 -4.04
CA PRO A 82 15.31 6.95 -2.86
C PRO A 82 14.57 8.27 -2.76
N SER A 83 15.15 9.37 -3.27
CA SER A 83 14.49 10.68 -3.23
C SER A 83 13.26 10.75 -4.13
N HIS A 84 13.25 10.04 -5.25
CA HIS A 84 12.10 9.94 -6.14
C HIS A 84 10.97 9.11 -5.53
N VAL A 85 11.31 7.99 -4.86
CA VAL A 85 10.31 7.19 -4.13
C VAL A 85 9.69 8.01 -3.00
N THR A 86 10.51 8.80 -2.30
CA THR A 86 10.07 9.72 -1.26
C THR A 86 9.11 10.79 -1.81
N ALA A 87 9.42 11.39 -2.96
CA ALA A 87 8.55 12.37 -3.61
C ALA A 87 7.19 11.77 -4.00
N ALA A 88 7.19 10.54 -4.54
CA ALA A 88 5.95 9.81 -4.87
C ALA A 88 5.11 9.52 -3.62
N ALA A 89 5.74 9.06 -2.55
CA ALA A 89 5.05 8.79 -1.28
C ALA A 89 4.47 10.07 -0.65
N GLN A 90 5.19 11.18 -0.71
CA GLN A 90 4.69 12.50 -0.27
C GLN A 90 3.48 12.94 -1.09
N ALA A 91 3.45 12.69 -2.39
CA ALA A 91 2.30 12.98 -3.24
C ALA A 91 1.07 12.13 -2.84
N VAL A 92 1.26 10.84 -2.50
CA VAL A 92 0.18 9.99 -1.97
C VAL A 92 -0.35 10.52 -0.64
N ILE A 93 0.52 10.89 0.30
CA ILE A 93 0.11 11.48 1.59
C ILE A 93 -0.70 12.76 1.36
N ALA A 94 -0.19 13.68 0.55
CA ALA A 94 -0.87 14.95 0.24
C ALA A 94 -2.23 14.72 -0.43
N TRP A 95 -2.34 13.72 -1.32
CA TRP A 95 -3.59 13.35 -1.95
C TRP A 95 -4.63 12.85 -0.92
N VAL A 96 -4.21 11.99 0.01
CA VAL A 96 -5.07 11.48 1.09
C VAL A 96 -5.57 12.60 1.99
N ASP A 97 -4.70 13.54 2.35
CA ASP A 97 -5.06 14.68 3.20
C ASP A 97 -6.08 15.62 2.52
N ALA A 98 -5.98 15.75 1.20
CA ALA A 98 -6.88 16.60 0.43
C ALA A 98 -8.24 15.94 0.14
N HIS A 99 -8.27 14.62 -0.12
CA HIS A 99 -9.45 13.96 -0.70
C HIS A 99 -10.14 12.96 0.24
N ALA A 100 -9.47 12.53 1.33
CA ALA A 100 -10.01 11.57 2.29
C ALA A 100 -9.75 11.95 3.76
N PRO A 101 -9.89 13.25 4.16
CA PRO A 101 -9.58 13.69 5.53
C PRO A 101 -10.53 13.11 6.58
N SER A 102 -11.73 12.69 6.18
CA SER A 102 -12.79 12.18 7.06
C SER A 102 -12.96 10.65 7.03
N ALA A 103 -12.09 9.91 6.33
CA ALA A 103 -12.06 8.45 6.39
C ALA A 103 -11.81 7.98 7.83
N ALA A 104 -12.49 6.92 8.27
CA ALA A 104 -12.28 6.35 9.60
C ALA A 104 -10.87 5.80 9.78
N SER A 105 -10.33 5.19 8.76
CA SER A 105 -8.93 4.79 8.64
C SER A 105 -8.53 4.71 7.18
N VAL A 106 -7.23 4.78 6.91
CA VAL A 106 -6.67 4.64 5.56
C VAL A 106 -5.64 3.53 5.57
N GLY A 107 -5.82 2.53 4.71
CA GLY A 107 -4.85 1.48 4.40
C GLY A 107 -4.26 1.67 3.01
N LEU A 108 -3.08 1.09 2.79
CA LEU A 108 -2.39 1.09 1.51
C LEU A 108 -2.27 -0.34 0.97
N LEU A 109 -2.48 -0.52 -0.33
CA LEU A 109 -2.15 -1.76 -1.05
C LEU A 109 -1.39 -1.37 -2.32
N GLY A 110 -0.17 -1.84 -2.45
CA GLY A 110 0.65 -1.56 -3.62
C GLY A 110 1.29 -2.80 -4.20
N PHE A 111 1.38 -2.85 -5.54
CA PHE A 111 2.11 -3.86 -6.27
C PHE A 111 3.43 -3.28 -6.80
N SER A 112 4.54 -4.02 -6.63
CA SER A 112 5.84 -3.68 -7.21
C SER A 112 6.27 -2.25 -6.85
N GLN A 113 6.36 -1.33 -7.81
CA GLN A 113 6.66 0.09 -7.60
C GLN A 113 5.67 0.75 -6.62
N GLY A 114 4.36 0.46 -6.76
CA GLY A 114 3.33 0.93 -5.82
C GLY A 114 3.50 0.37 -4.42
N GLY A 115 4.00 -0.87 -4.28
CA GLY A 115 4.36 -1.46 -2.98
C GLY A 115 5.50 -0.73 -2.29
N ALA A 116 6.54 -0.34 -3.06
CA ALA A 116 7.62 0.48 -2.52
C ALA A 116 7.13 1.87 -2.07
N VAL A 117 6.24 2.51 -2.85
CA VAL A 117 5.61 3.80 -2.47
C VAL A 117 4.75 3.66 -1.23
N SER A 118 3.99 2.56 -1.08
CA SER A 118 3.15 2.28 0.10
C SER A 118 4.01 2.20 1.38
N LEU A 119 5.10 1.43 1.34
CA LEU A 119 6.01 1.33 2.49
C LEU A 119 6.71 2.66 2.77
N GLN A 120 7.11 3.41 1.74
CA GLN A 120 7.73 4.71 1.90
C GLN A 120 6.77 5.74 2.52
N ALA A 121 5.50 5.72 2.15
CA ALA A 121 4.47 6.57 2.76
C ALA A 121 4.27 6.24 4.25
N LEU A 122 4.25 4.94 4.60
CA LEU A 122 4.18 4.49 5.98
C LEU A 122 5.40 4.94 6.81
N ARG A 123 6.61 4.91 6.24
CA ARG A 123 7.84 5.40 6.87
C ARG A 123 7.84 6.92 7.07
N LEU A 124 7.28 7.67 6.10
CA LEU A 124 7.20 9.13 6.17
C LEU A 124 6.16 9.61 7.18
N ASP A 125 5.04 8.89 7.31
CA ASP A 125 4.00 9.21 8.28
C ASP A 125 3.42 7.95 8.94
N PRO A 126 4.11 7.39 9.97
CA PRO A 126 3.78 6.12 10.61
C PRO A 126 2.39 6.04 11.23
N ARG A 127 1.78 7.16 11.57
CA ARG A 127 0.46 7.23 12.22
C ARG A 127 -0.69 7.57 11.27
N ARG A 128 -0.37 7.90 10.01
CA ARG A 128 -1.37 8.30 9.01
C ARG A 128 -2.11 7.12 8.42
N PHE A 129 -1.43 5.98 8.32
CA PHE A 129 -1.94 4.77 7.69
C PHE A 129 -2.11 3.66 8.72
N ALA A 130 -3.28 3.03 8.71
CA ALA A 130 -3.61 1.97 9.66
C ALA A 130 -2.85 0.65 9.37
N TYR A 131 -2.50 0.41 8.12
CA TYR A 131 -1.77 -0.76 7.66
C TYR A 131 -1.26 -0.57 6.22
N ALA A 132 -0.35 -1.45 5.79
CA ALA A 132 0.04 -1.56 4.38
C ALA A 132 0.04 -3.01 3.90
N VAL A 133 -0.35 -3.21 2.65
CA VAL A 133 -0.20 -4.46 1.88
C VAL A 133 0.80 -4.21 0.77
N ASN A 134 1.92 -4.92 0.81
CA ASN A 134 2.99 -4.82 -0.17
C ASN A 134 3.07 -6.14 -0.95
N LEU A 135 2.69 -6.10 -2.22
CA LEU A 135 2.73 -7.23 -3.16
C LEU A 135 3.94 -7.07 -4.06
N SER A 136 4.94 -7.93 -3.92
CA SER A 136 6.19 -7.92 -4.69
C SER A 136 6.90 -6.56 -4.75
N GLY A 137 6.72 -5.71 -3.75
CA GLY A 137 7.47 -4.46 -3.60
C GLY A 137 8.64 -4.62 -2.62
N TYR A 138 9.25 -3.52 -2.21
CA TYR A 138 10.45 -3.51 -1.38
C TYR A 138 10.51 -2.26 -0.49
N VAL A 139 11.31 -2.34 0.58
CA VAL A 139 11.72 -1.18 1.37
C VAL A 139 12.81 -0.42 0.64
N THR A 140 12.62 0.87 0.43
CA THR A 140 13.63 1.75 -0.16
C THR A 140 14.83 1.89 0.80
N PRO A 141 16.07 1.60 0.36
CA PRO A 141 17.25 1.75 1.20
C PRO A 141 17.49 3.19 1.68
N GLY A 142 18.17 3.31 2.81
CA GLY A 142 18.48 4.57 3.47
C GLY A 142 17.55 4.87 4.64
N ASP A 143 18.08 5.61 5.63
CA ASP A 143 17.36 5.95 6.86
C ASP A 143 16.44 7.15 6.64
N LEU A 144 15.26 7.11 7.25
CA LEU A 144 14.34 8.23 7.32
C LEU A 144 14.20 8.73 8.77
N PRO A 145 13.95 10.03 8.97
CA PRO A 145 13.88 10.61 10.31
C PRO A 145 12.83 9.99 11.24
N ARG A 146 11.78 9.37 10.67
CA ARG A 146 10.68 8.76 11.44
C ARG A 146 10.71 7.23 11.48
N ASP A 147 11.78 6.57 11.03
CA ASP A 147 11.90 5.11 11.11
C ASP A 147 11.86 4.60 12.57
N ALA A 148 12.43 5.34 13.52
CA ALA A 148 12.33 5.00 14.94
C ALA A 148 10.89 5.09 15.48
N GLU A 149 10.11 6.06 15.02
CA GLU A 149 8.68 6.18 15.37
C GLU A 149 7.86 5.05 14.74
N LEU A 150 8.21 4.64 13.51
CA LEU A 150 7.59 3.51 12.85
C LEU A 150 7.84 2.21 13.63
N ALA A 151 9.09 1.98 14.04
CA ALA A 151 9.46 0.80 14.85
C ALA A 151 8.77 0.78 16.22
N GLU A 152 8.52 1.95 16.83
CA GLU A 152 7.72 2.03 18.07
C GLU A 152 6.23 1.77 17.84
N ALA A 153 5.70 2.21 16.71
CA ALA A 153 4.28 2.08 16.37
C ALA A 153 3.91 0.68 15.87
N GLU A 154 4.87 -0.05 15.29
CA GLU A 154 4.72 -1.38 14.70
C GLU A 154 3.42 -1.56 13.88
N PRO A 155 3.14 -0.69 12.89
CA PRO A 155 1.90 -0.82 12.13
C PRO A 155 1.85 -2.16 11.40
N PRO A 156 0.67 -2.79 11.25
CA PRO A 156 0.54 -4.05 10.54
C PRO A 156 0.93 -3.93 9.07
N VAL A 157 1.82 -4.80 8.60
CA VAL A 157 2.21 -4.88 7.19
C VAL A 157 2.11 -6.31 6.69
N PHE A 158 1.37 -6.50 5.59
CA PHE A 158 1.45 -7.72 4.80
C PHE A 158 2.52 -7.54 3.72
N TRP A 159 3.44 -8.52 3.60
CA TRP A 159 4.41 -8.56 2.51
C TRP A 159 4.41 -9.92 1.84
N GLY A 160 3.88 -9.97 0.60
CA GLY A 160 3.84 -11.13 -0.26
C GLY A 160 4.83 -11.03 -1.42
N ARG A 161 5.48 -12.15 -1.78
CA ARG A 161 6.38 -12.22 -2.93
C ARG A 161 6.52 -13.64 -3.47
N GLY A 162 6.82 -13.76 -4.75
CA GLY A 162 7.16 -15.03 -5.38
C GLY A 162 8.62 -15.43 -5.18
N THR A 163 8.90 -16.74 -5.22
CA THR A 163 10.30 -17.26 -5.24
C THR A 163 10.98 -17.08 -6.58
N ASN A 164 10.22 -16.93 -7.67
CA ASN A 164 10.71 -16.79 -9.04
C ASN A 164 10.55 -15.36 -9.56
N ASP A 165 10.42 -14.38 -8.64
CA ASP A 165 10.42 -12.95 -8.98
C ASP A 165 11.86 -12.52 -9.32
N ASP A 166 12.09 -12.26 -10.60
CA ASP A 166 13.37 -11.82 -11.19
C ASP A 166 13.36 -10.32 -11.56
N VAL A 167 12.26 -9.61 -11.27
CA VAL A 167 12.09 -8.17 -11.56
C VAL A 167 12.64 -7.30 -10.43
N ILE A 168 12.36 -7.70 -9.17
CA ILE A 168 12.90 -6.98 -8.02
C ILE A 168 14.33 -7.45 -7.74
N PRO A 169 15.33 -6.54 -7.75
CA PRO A 169 16.71 -6.89 -7.45
C PRO A 169 16.86 -7.65 -6.13
N ALA A 170 17.63 -8.73 -6.15
CA ALA A 170 17.84 -9.58 -4.96
C ALA A 170 18.33 -8.79 -3.74
N ALA A 171 19.16 -7.77 -3.95
CA ALA A 171 19.64 -6.88 -2.87
C ALA A 171 18.50 -6.12 -2.19
N LEU A 172 17.46 -5.69 -2.95
CA LEU A 172 16.28 -5.02 -2.37
C LEU A 172 15.39 -6.01 -1.62
N VAL A 173 15.27 -7.25 -2.13
CA VAL A 173 14.54 -8.31 -1.42
C VAL A 173 15.23 -8.65 -0.10
N GLU A 174 16.56 -8.79 -0.12
CA GLU A 174 17.36 -9.05 1.08
C GLU A 174 17.24 -7.91 2.10
N HIS A 175 17.41 -6.66 1.66
CA HIS A 175 17.22 -5.49 2.52
C HIS A 175 15.82 -5.46 3.14
N THR A 176 14.78 -5.69 2.36
CA THR A 176 13.39 -5.72 2.84
C THR A 176 13.16 -6.82 3.87
N THR A 177 13.74 -8.02 3.64
CA THR A 177 13.65 -9.17 4.56
C THR A 177 14.28 -8.88 5.91
N GLN A 178 15.38 -8.13 5.92
CA GLN A 178 16.10 -7.77 7.15
C GLN A 178 15.42 -6.59 7.85
N TRP A 179 14.91 -5.61 7.11
CA TRP A 179 14.42 -4.35 7.66
C TRP A 179 13.00 -4.45 8.26
N LEU A 180 12.05 -5.10 7.55
CA LEU A 180 10.65 -5.10 7.97
C LEU A 180 10.40 -5.67 9.37
N PRO A 181 11.03 -6.81 9.79
CA PRO A 181 10.74 -7.41 11.10
C PRO A 181 11.07 -6.51 12.30
N ASP A 182 11.99 -5.57 12.12
CA ASP A 182 12.43 -4.67 13.21
C ASP A 182 11.60 -3.37 13.27
N HIS A 183 10.65 -3.17 12.32
CA HIS A 183 9.95 -1.90 12.18
C HIS A 183 8.42 -2.01 12.11
N VAL A 184 7.86 -3.20 11.91
CA VAL A 184 6.41 -3.37 11.68
C VAL A 184 5.91 -4.71 12.21
N ASP A 185 4.60 -4.82 12.53
CA ASP A 185 3.93 -6.12 12.75
C ASP A 185 3.79 -6.85 11.41
N LEU A 186 4.81 -7.68 11.09
CA LEU A 186 4.97 -8.27 9.76
C LEU A 186 4.17 -9.56 9.58
N SER A 187 3.29 -9.57 8.58
CA SER A 187 2.66 -10.77 8.00
C SER A 187 3.34 -11.15 6.68
N GLY A 188 4.54 -11.75 6.75
CA GLY A 188 5.32 -12.15 5.58
C GLY A 188 4.80 -13.44 4.92
N ARG A 189 4.75 -13.47 3.57
CA ARG A 189 4.39 -14.66 2.77
C ARG A 189 5.33 -14.81 1.59
N VAL A 190 5.74 -16.05 1.33
CA VAL A 190 6.58 -16.40 0.16
C VAL A 190 5.87 -17.48 -0.61
N TYR A 191 5.58 -17.23 -1.88
CA TYR A 191 4.81 -18.13 -2.74
C TYR A 191 5.75 -18.89 -3.68
N PRO A 192 5.88 -20.22 -3.50
CA PRO A 192 6.78 -21.03 -4.33
C PRO A 192 6.37 -21.00 -5.81
N GLY A 193 7.34 -20.73 -6.69
CA GLY A 193 7.15 -20.72 -8.14
C GLY A 193 6.47 -19.46 -8.70
N LEU A 194 5.91 -18.59 -7.87
CA LEU A 194 5.30 -17.35 -8.32
C LEU A 194 6.39 -16.39 -8.85
N THR A 195 6.16 -15.84 -10.03
CA THR A 195 6.98 -14.81 -10.67
C THR A 195 6.60 -13.42 -10.15
N HIS A 196 6.98 -12.35 -10.84
CA HIS A 196 6.57 -10.98 -10.52
C HIS A 196 5.10 -10.73 -10.88
N SER A 197 4.19 -11.30 -10.08
CA SER A 197 2.75 -11.28 -10.31
C SER A 197 2.00 -11.52 -9.00
N VAL A 198 0.68 -11.42 -9.01
CA VAL A 198 -0.19 -11.71 -7.88
C VAL A 198 -0.93 -13.01 -8.15
N SER A 199 -1.04 -13.90 -7.15
CA SER A 199 -1.76 -15.17 -7.26
C SER A 199 -3.09 -15.14 -6.50
N GLU A 200 -4.03 -16.04 -6.86
CA GLU A 200 -5.28 -16.22 -6.11
C GLU A 200 -5.04 -16.58 -4.65
N GLN A 201 -4.01 -17.39 -4.35
CA GLN A 201 -3.63 -17.72 -2.99
C GLN A 201 -3.16 -16.48 -2.23
N GLU A 202 -2.36 -15.63 -2.84
CA GLU A 202 -1.90 -14.38 -2.24
C GLU A 202 -3.07 -13.43 -1.96
N LEU A 203 -4.03 -13.31 -2.89
CA LEU A 203 -5.25 -12.52 -2.70
C LEU A 203 -6.11 -13.04 -1.55
N ALA A 204 -6.21 -14.37 -1.39
CA ALA A 204 -6.92 -14.97 -0.26
C ALA A 204 -6.22 -14.64 1.08
N ASP A 205 -4.89 -14.70 1.15
CA ASP A 205 -4.13 -14.32 2.34
C ASP A 205 -4.24 -12.81 2.65
N VAL A 206 -4.24 -11.97 1.61
CA VAL A 206 -4.49 -10.51 1.74
C VAL A 206 -5.88 -10.25 2.29
N ARG A 207 -6.91 -10.95 1.79
CA ARG A 207 -8.28 -10.81 2.30
C ARG A 207 -8.36 -11.12 3.79
N VAL A 208 -7.76 -12.23 4.23
CA VAL A 208 -7.70 -12.61 5.65
C VAL A 208 -6.98 -11.55 6.49
N PHE A 209 -5.86 -11.01 5.99
CA PHE A 209 -5.15 -9.93 6.65
C PHE A 209 -6.04 -8.69 6.80
N LEU A 210 -6.72 -8.26 5.74
CA LEU A 210 -7.60 -7.07 5.75
C LEU A 210 -8.81 -7.26 6.68
N GLU A 211 -9.46 -8.42 6.65
CA GLU A 211 -10.59 -8.75 7.54
C GLU A 211 -10.18 -8.64 9.01
N LYS A 212 -8.98 -9.13 9.37
CA LYS A 212 -8.45 -8.96 10.73
C LYS A 212 -8.25 -7.49 11.08
N ARG A 213 -7.69 -6.67 10.18
CA ARG A 213 -7.48 -5.22 10.45
C ARG A 213 -8.80 -4.47 10.64
N LEU A 214 -9.82 -4.83 9.87
CA LEU A 214 -11.15 -4.25 10.00
C LEU A 214 -11.83 -4.66 11.33
N ALA A 215 -11.66 -5.90 11.76
CA ALA A 215 -12.18 -6.37 13.03
C ALA A 215 -11.49 -5.69 14.24
N ASP A 216 -10.18 -5.48 14.17
CA ASP A 216 -9.39 -4.79 15.21
C ASP A 216 -9.77 -3.30 15.33
N ALA A 217 -10.20 -2.67 14.22
CA ALA A 217 -10.63 -1.28 14.19
C ALA A 217 -12.11 -1.06 14.58
N ALA A 218 -12.92 -2.12 14.63
CA ALA A 218 -14.32 -2.04 15.06
C ALA A 218 -14.40 -1.69 16.57
N PRO A 219 -15.34 -0.84 17.00
CA PRO A 219 -15.58 -0.65 18.43
C PRO A 219 -15.98 -2.00 19.07
N PRO A 220 -15.58 -2.27 20.33
CA PRO A 220 -15.97 -3.49 21.00
C PRO A 220 -17.51 -3.61 21.01
N PRO A 221 -18.07 -4.84 20.86
CA PRO A 221 -19.51 -5.03 20.91
C PRO A 221 -20.05 -4.42 22.19
N ALA A 222 -21.18 -3.71 22.09
CA ALA A 222 -21.86 -3.18 23.26
C ALA A 222 -22.08 -4.32 24.27
N PRO A 223 -21.89 -4.11 25.58
CA PRO A 223 -22.15 -5.14 26.57
C PRO A 223 -23.60 -5.66 26.39
N GLU A 224 -23.74 -6.98 26.25
CA GLU A 224 -25.06 -7.60 26.20
C GLU A 224 -25.81 -7.15 27.44
N ASP A 225 -26.93 -6.49 27.22
CA ASP A 225 -27.87 -6.12 28.28
C ASP A 225 -28.30 -7.45 28.95
N SER A 226 -27.64 -7.77 30.06
CA SER A 226 -28.02 -8.88 30.88
C SER A 226 -29.35 -8.52 31.51
N GLY A 227 -30.42 -8.60 30.70
CA GLY A 227 -31.79 -8.39 31.10
C GLY A 227 -32.06 -9.24 32.34
N ASP A 228 -32.15 -8.53 33.44
CA ASP A 228 -32.64 -8.98 34.72
C ASP A 228 -33.96 -9.76 34.49
N ARG A 229 -33.88 -11.09 34.54
CA ARG A 229 -35.07 -11.93 34.64
C ARG A 229 -35.38 -12.09 36.12
N GLY A 230 -36.12 -11.08 36.62
CA GLY A 230 -36.87 -11.23 37.88
C GLY A 230 -38.06 -12.15 37.74
#